data_2427f7301df90c2f40ab13375d7c762b
#
_entry.id   2427f7301df90c2f40ab13375d7c762b
#
_cell.length_a   1.000
_cell.length_b   1.000
_cell.length_c   1.000
_cell.angle_alpha   90.00
_cell.angle_beta   90.00
_cell.angle_gamma   90.00
#
_symmetry.space_group_name_H-M   'P 1'
#
loop_
_entity.id
_entity.type
_entity.pdbx_description
1 polymer ?
#
loop_
_entity_poly.entity_id
_entity_poly.type
_entity_poly.pdbx_seq_one_letter_code
_entity_poly.pdbx_strand_id
1 'polypeptide(L)'
;MANKALTPGINDPTTAIHALGHISAFLCDLTDRDLGPELLLDDDDRVRVTLHRPDLAAYVDLGISQPRRYGAADPQVMEKIFQVLLDLSHRAAPDQRPVVRDHLERLRTTVDAQSFDSAERTALAELGHRIEHTLRDSSQQAAPHNPSAAGGAHL
;
A
#
# COMPACT_ATOMS: atom_id res chain seq x y z
N MET A 1 17.62 -6.47 -2.21
CA MET A 1 18.70 -5.46 -2.23
C MET A 1 18.50 -4.38 -1.15
N ALA A 2 17.30 -3.77 -1.01
CA ALA A 2 17.03 -2.71 -0.02
C ALA A 2 17.47 -3.07 1.40
N ASN A 3 17.15 -4.27 1.87
CA ASN A 3 17.50 -4.69 3.23
C ASN A 3 19.01 -4.80 3.48
N LYS A 4 19.77 -5.24 2.47
CA LYS A 4 21.23 -5.33 2.57
C LYS A 4 21.87 -3.95 2.65
N ALA A 5 21.34 -2.98 1.91
CA ALA A 5 21.82 -1.61 1.91
C ALA A 5 21.63 -0.91 3.27
N LEU A 6 20.58 -1.29 4.02
CA LEU A 6 20.25 -0.71 5.32
C LEU A 6 20.83 -1.48 6.54
N THR A 7 21.68 -2.48 6.33
CA THR A 7 22.36 -3.15 7.45
C THR A 7 23.42 -2.24 8.06
N PRO A 8 23.69 -2.33 9.39
CA PRO A 8 24.64 -1.44 10.09
C PRO A 8 26.05 -1.42 9.46
N GLY A 9 26.44 -2.45 8.72
CA GLY A 9 27.74 -2.53 8.08
C GLY A 9 27.86 -1.86 6.71
N ILE A 10 26.72 -1.50 6.06
CA ILE A 10 26.71 -0.91 4.71
C ILE A 10 26.08 0.48 4.75
N ASN A 11 24.95 0.64 5.45
CA ASN A 11 24.18 1.88 5.62
C ASN A 11 24.17 2.77 4.36
N ASP A 12 23.65 2.23 3.26
CA ASP A 12 23.52 2.94 1.98
C ASP A 12 22.03 3.25 1.69
N PRO A 13 21.52 4.39 2.18
CA PRO A 13 20.13 4.81 1.95
C PRO A 13 19.82 5.00 0.47
N THR A 14 20.80 5.46 -0.33
CA THR A 14 20.59 5.70 -1.76
C THR A 14 20.22 4.42 -2.49
N THR A 15 20.96 3.34 -2.28
CA THR A 15 20.63 2.04 -2.86
C THR A 15 19.29 1.52 -2.35
N ALA A 16 18.95 1.75 -1.07
CA ALA A 16 17.66 1.37 -0.51
C ALA A 16 16.50 2.14 -1.18
N ILE A 17 16.65 3.45 -1.39
CA ILE A 17 15.66 4.31 -2.06
C ILE A 17 15.43 3.87 -3.52
N HIS A 18 16.50 3.58 -4.25
CA HIS A 18 16.39 3.04 -5.62
C HIS A 18 15.65 1.70 -5.64
N ALA A 19 16.00 0.78 -4.74
CA ALA A 19 15.33 -0.52 -4.63
C ALA A 19 13.83 -0.36 -4.28
N LEU A 20 13.48 0.57 -3.39
CA LEU A 20 12.09 0.89 -3.05
C LEU A 20 11.33 1.47 -4.25
N GLY A 21 11.99 2.21 -5.16
CA GLY A 21 11.39 2.66 -6.41
C GLY A 21 10.96 1.50 -7.31
N HIS A 22 11.81 0.48 -7.45
CA HIS A 22 11.44 -0.74 -8.20
C HIS A 22 10.35 -1.55 -7.50
N ILE A 23 10.39 -1.62 -6.17
CA ILE A 23 9.34 -2.26 -5.37
C ILE A 23 8.01 -1.54 -5.58
N SER A 24 7.98 -0.18 -5.59
CA SER A 24 6.77 0.59 -5.86
C SER A 24 6.14 0.21 -7.19
N ALA A 25 6.93 0.23 -8.28
CA ALA A 25 6.45 -0.12 -9.61
C ALA A 25 5.88 -1.55 -9.63
N PHE A 26 6.60 -2.52 -9.06
CA PHE A 26 6.16 -3.91 -8.99
C PHE A 26 4.85 -4.07 -8.21
N LEU A 27 4.74 -3.44 -7.03
CA LEU A 27 3.54 -3.50 -6.20
C LEU A 27 2.34 -2.83 -6.90
N CYS A 28 2.55 -1.73 -7.61
CA CYS A 28 1.53 -1.09 -8.42
C CYS A 28 1.04 -1.99 -9.57
N ASP A 29 1.93 -2.73 -10.23
CA ASP A 29 1.53 -3.68 -11.26
C ASP A 29 0.73 -4.87 -10.70
N LEU A 30 0.95 -5.22 -9.44
CA LEU A 30 0.21 -6.28 -8.77
C LEU A 30 -1.24 -5.89 -8.44
N THR A 31 -1.57 -4.59 -8.31
CA THR A 31 -2.95 -4.16 -8.03
C THR A 31 -3.93 -4.51 -9.14
N ASP A 32 -3.45 -4.66 -10.38
CA ASP A 32 -4.26 -5.00 -11.55
C ASP A 32 -4.34 -6.52 -11.80
N ARG A 33 -3.78 -7.32 -10.89
CA ARG A 33 -3.75 -8.78 -11.04
C ARG A 33 -4.69 -9.47 -10.06
N ASP A 34 -5.19 -10.62 -10.50
CA ASP A 34 -5.92 -11.53 -9.62
C ASP A 34 -4.93 -12.27 -8.71
N LEU A 35 -4.91 -11.87 -7.44
CA LEU A 35 -3.99 -12.35 -6.41
C LEU A 35 -4.75 -13.14 -5.34
N GLY A 36 -4.00 -13.92 -4.59
CA GLY A 36 -4.55 -14.72 -3.50
C GLY A 36 -4.87 -16.16 -3.90
N PRO A 37 -5.57 -16.91 -3.03
CA PRO A 37 -5.83 -18.32 -3.25
C PRO A 37 -6.75 -18.54 -4.45
N GLU A 38 -6.39 -19.48 -5.29
CA GLU A 38 -7.19 -19.94 -6.44
C GLU A 38 -7.85 -21.27 -6.14
N LEU A 39 -9.15 -21.35 -6.43
CA LEU A 39 -9.92 -22.56 -6.28
C LEU A 39 -10.06 -23.24 -7.64
N LEU A 40 -9.55 -24.45 -7.76
CA LEU A 40 -9.80 -25.28 -8.94
C LEU A 40 -11.01 -26.17 -8.68
N LEU A 41 -12.03 -26.00 -9.52
CA LEU A 41 -13.28 -26.74 -9.45
C LEU A 41 -13.26 -27.91 -10.44
N ASP A 42 -14.07 -28.95 -10.16
CA ASP A 42 -14.37 -30.01 -11.13
C ASP A 42 -15.61 -29.65 -11.98
N ASP A 43 -16.00 -30.57 -12.85
CA ASP A 43 -17.18 -30.41 -13.74
C ASP A 43 -18.50 -30.29 -12.97
N ASP A 44 -18.53 -30.63 -11.68
CA ASP A 44 -19.69 -30.52 -10.78
C ASP A 44 -19.60 -29.28 -9.87
N ASP A 45 -18.74 -28.29 -10.17
CA ASP A 45 -18.48 -27.08 -9.37
C ASP A 45 -17.96 -27.35 -7.93
N ARG A 46 -17.35 -28.51 -7.70
CA ARG A 46 -16.76 -28.84 -6.40
C ARG A 46 -15.29 -28.48 -6.36
N VAL A 47 -14.86 -27.83 -5.27
CA VAL A 47 -13.46 -27.51 -5.04
C VAL A 47 -12.64 -28.80 -4.94
N ARG A 48 -11.69 -28.96 -5.85
CA ARG A 48 -10.74 -30.08 -5.87
C ARG A 48 -9.37 -29.72 -5.34
N VAL A 49 -8.92 -28.51 -5.65
CA VAL A 49 -7.61 -28.01 -5.24
C VAL A 49 -7.73 -26.53 -4.86
N THR A 50 -7.08 -26.16 -3.77
CA THR A 50 -6.85 -24.77 -3.40
C THR A 50 -5.37 -24.46 -3.60
N LEU A 51 -5.06 -23.61 -4.56
CA LEU A 51 -3.70 -23.11 -4.75
C LEU A 51 -3.49 -21.92 -3.84
N HIS A 52 -2.60 -22.04 -2.87
CA HIS A 52 -2.22 -20.95 -1.99
C HIS A 52 -1.23 -20.03 -2.72
N ARG A 53 -1.72 -18.89 -3.20
CA ARG A 53 -0.89 -17.81 -3.75
C ARG A 53 -0.94 -16.62 -2.81
N PRO A 54 0.19 -15.86 -2.70
CA PRO A 54 0.20 -14.64 -1.91
C PRO A 54 -0.82 -13.62 -2.44
N ASP A 55 -1.50 -12.93 -1.54
CA ASP A 55 -2.34 -11.79 -1.84
C ASP A 55 -1.53 -10.49 -1.86
N LEU A 56 -2.18 -9.35 -2.16
CA LEU A 56 -1.52 -8.05 -2.18
C LEU A 56 -0.92 -7.70 -0.81
N ALA A 57 -1.60 -8.05 0.30
CA ALA A 57 -1.11 -7.77 1.65
C ALA A 57 0.24 -8.46 1.91
N ALA A 58 0.38 -9.72 1.52
CA ALA A 58 1.63 -10.47 1.65
C ALA A 58 2.77 -9.85 0.83
N TYR A 59 2.50 -9.39 -0.40
CA TYR A 59 3.51 -8.74 -1.23
C TYR A 59 3.91 -7.36 -0.69
N VAL A 60 2.96 -6.56 -0.22
CA VAL A 60 3.25 -5.25 0.40
C VAL A 60 4.05 -5.45 1.69
N ASP A 61 3.69 -6.42 2.52
CA ASP A 61 4.45 -6.73 3.74
C ASP A 61 5.88 -7.15 3.42
N LEU A 62 6.07 -8.02 2.43
CA LEU A 62 7.39 -8.46 1.99
C LEU A 62 8.25 -7.29 1.48
N GLY A 63 7.66 -6.37 0.72
CA GLY A 63 8.37 -5.23 0.11
C GLY A 63 8.71 -4.12 1.10
N ILE A 64 7.86 -3.87 2.09
CA ILE A 64 7.93 -2.67 2.95
C ILE A 64 8.41 -2.97 4.38
N SER A 65 8.03 -4.12 4.97
CA SER A 65 8.22 -4.31 6.42
C SER A 65 9.68 -4.32 6.86
N GLN A 66 10.58 -4.92 6.08
CA GLN A 66 11.99 -4.93 6.41
C GLN A 66 12.67 -3.57 6.15
N PRO A 67 12.50 -2.92 4.97
CA PRO A 67 13.00 -1.55 4.77
C PRO A 67 12.53 -0.58 5.85
N ARG A 68 11.27 -0.65 6.27
CA ARG A 68 10.72 0.16 7.36
C ARG A 68 11.48 -0.05 8.68
N ARG A 69 11.80 -1.32 9.03
CA ARG A 69 12.50 -1.62 10.29
C ARG A 69 13.96 -1.19 10.26
N TYR A 70 14.67 -1.48 9.17
CA TYR A 70 16.09 -1.19 9.07
C TYR A 70 16.38 0.28 8.72
N GLY A 71 15.49 0.93 7.99
CA GLY A 71 15.61 2.34 7.61
C GLY A 71 14.85 3.30 8.54
N ALA A 72 14.33 2.84 9.68
CA ALA A 72 13.47 3.62 10.56
C ALA A 72 14.07 4.97 11.00
N ALA A 73 15.39 5.04 11.18
CA ALA A 73 16.09 6.25 11.64
C ALA A 73 16.48 7.20 10.49
N ASP A 74 16.27 6.80 9.24
CA ASP A 74 16.60 7.62 8.06
C ASP A 74 15.33 8.25 7.48
N PRO A 75 15.19 9.60 7.52
CA PRO A 75 13.99 10.28 7.07
C PRO A 75 13.75 10.13 5.56
N GLN A 76 14.79 10.00 4.74
CA GLN A 76 14.66 9.83 3.29
C GLN A 76 14.13 8.43 2.94
N VAL A 77 14.55 7.41 3.69
CA VAL A 77 14.02 6.05 3.54
C VAL A 77 12.55 6.02 3.95
N MET A 78 12.19 6.67 5.07
CA MET A 78 10.79 6.78 5.50
C MET A 78 9.95 7.51 4.47
N GLU A 79 10.41 8.67 3.97
CA GLU A 79 9.75 9.42 2.91
C GLU A 79 9.51 8.53 1.68
N LYS A 80 10.51 7.77 1.24
CA LYS A 80 10.37 6.87 0.09
C LYS A 80 9.32 5.78 0.33
N ILE A 81 9.21 5.25 1.55
CA ILE A 81 8.17 4.26 1.88
C ILE A 81 6.77 4.91 1.85
N PHE A 82 6.61 6.15 2.35
CA PHE A 82 5.35 6.89 2.20
C PHE A 82 4.99 7.11 0.73
N GLN A 83 5.96 7.42 -0.14
CA GLN A 83 5.73 7.54 -1.58
C GLN A 83 5.26 6.22 -2.20
N VAL A 84 5.84 5.07 -1.82
CA VAL A 84 5.36 3.74 -2.24
C VAL A 84 3.90 3.54 -1.87
N LEU A 85 3.51 3.87 -0.63
CA LEU A 85 2.11 3.76 -0.19
C LEU A 85 1.19 4.76 -0.91
N LEU A 86 1.69 5.95 -1.25
CA LEU A 86 0.94 6.93 -2.03
C LEU A 86 0.68 6.41 -3.45
N ASP A 87 1.69 5.86 -4.12
CA ASP A 87 1.56 5.26 -5.45
C ASP A 87 0.51 4.12 -5.43
N LEU A 88 0.59 3.25 -4.41
CA LEU A 88 -0.39 2.18 -4.21
C LEU A 88 -1.80 2.73 -3.94
N SER A 89 -1.94 3.81 -3.16
CA SER A 89 -3.25 4.39 -2.84
C SER A 89 -4.01 4.89 -4.07
N HIS A 90 -3.28 5.34 -5.10
CA HIS A 90 -3.85 5.77 -6.38
C HIS A 90 -4.34 4.59 -7.24
N ARG A 91 -3.76 3.41 -7.06
CA ARG A 91 -4.05 2.23 -7.88
C ARG A 91 -4.95 1.20 -7.18
N ALA A 92 -4.92 1.17 -5.85
CA ALA A 92 -5.61 0.16 -5.05
C ALA A 92 -7.12 0.16 -5.28
N ALA A 93 -7.66 -0.99 -5.68
CA ALA A 93 -9.10 -1.25 -5.74
C ALA A 93 -9.73 -1.14 -4.34
N PRO A 94 -11.06 -0.96 -4.23
CA PRO A 94 -11.72 -0.74 -2.93
C PRO A 94 -11.42 -1.81 -1.87
N ASP A 95 -11.32 -3.05 -2.27
CA ASP A 95 -11.01 -4.21 -1.42
C ASP A 95 -9.52 -4.28 -1.02
N GLN A 96 -8.64 -3.63 -1.76
CA GLN A 96 -7.19 -3.56 -1.51
C GLN A 96 -6.79 -2.39 -0.58
N ARG A 97 -7.62 -1.36 -0.45
CA ARG A 97 -7.35 -0.16 0.36
C ARG A 97 -7.07 -0.42 1.83
N PRO A 98 -7.71 -1.40 2.49
CA PRO A 98 -7.36 -1.76 3.87
C PRO A 98 -5.89 -2.11 4.04
N VAL A 99 -5.27 -2.76 3.04
CA VAL A 99 -3.84 -3.09 3.05
C VAL A 99 -2.98 -1.84 3.14
N VAL A 100 -3.28 -0.84 2.28
CA VAL A 100 -2.53 0.44 2.27
C VAL A 100 -2.71 1.19 3.60
N ARG A 101 -3.93 1.20 4.15
CA ARG A 101 -4.25 1.86 5.42
C ARG A 101 -3.51 1.24 6.59
N ASP A 102 -3.47 -0.08 6.69
CA ASP A 102 -2.75 -0.79 7.75
C ASP A 102 -1.23 -0.49 7.71
N HIS A 103 -0.64 -0.51 6.52
CA HIS A 103 0.77 -0.16 6.37
C HIS A 103 1.07 1.32 6.65
N LEU A 104 0.15 2.24 6.33
CA LEU A 104 0.26 3.65 6.68
C LEU A 104 0.27 3.85 8.21
N GLU A 105 -0.60 3.16 8.94
CA GLU A 105 -0.64 3.22 10.39
C GLU A 105 0.64 2.70 11.03
N ARG A 106 1.13 1.56 10.56
CA ARG A 106 2.42 1.00 11.01
C ARG A 106 3.59 1.94 10.71
N LEU A 107 3.57 2.63 9.56
CA LEU A 107 4.62 3.57 9.18
C LEU A 107 4.60 4.81 10.09
N ARG A 108 3.42 5.37 10.38
CA ARG A 108 3.26 6.47 11.34
C ARG A 108 3.79 6.11 12.72
N THR A 109 3.39 4.97 13.24
CA THR A 109 3.90 4.46 14.53
C THR A 109 5.43 4.36 14.52
N THR A 110 6.02 3.95 13.39
CA THR A 110 7.49 3.89 13.26
C THR A 110 8.11 5.27 13.29
N VAL A 111 7.55 6.26 12.57
CA VAL A 111 8.03 7.65 12.53
C VAL A 111 7.89 8.33 13.90
N ASP A 112 6.78 8.11 14.60
CA ASP A 112 6.54 8.68 15.92
C ASP A 112 7.55 8.20 16.97
N ALA A 113 8.10 7.03 16.79
CA ALA A 113 9.14 6.47 17.65
C ALA A 113 10.55 7.01 17.34
N GLN A 114 10.72 7.84 16.30
CA GLN A 114 12.03 8.37 15.89
C GLN A 114 12.21 9.83 16.34
N SER A 115 13.48 10.24 16.48
CA SER A 115 13.86 11.61 16.84
C SER A 115 14.11 12.48 15.60
N PHE A 116 13.15 12.55 14.69
CA PHE A 116 13.22 13.42 13.52
C PHE A 116 13.04 14.90 13.91
N ASP A 117 13.59 15.81 13.12
CA ASP A 117 13.35 17.24 13.31
C ASP A 117 11.93 17.67 12.89
N SER A 118 11.58 18.92 13.13
CA SER A 118 10.25 19.44 12.87
C SER A 118 9.91 19.49 11.37
N ALA A 119 10.90 19.78 10.50
CA ALA A 119 10.69 19.84 9.06
C ALA A 119 10.48 18.45 8.47
N GLU A 120 11.30 17.47 8.90
CA GLU A 120 11.18 16.07 8.53
C GLU A 120 9.82 15.50 8.94
N ARG A 121 9.40 15.75 10.20
CA ARG A 121 8.08 15.32 10.69
C ARG A 121 6.94 15.91 9.88
N THR A 122 7.02 17.22 9.56
CA THR A 122 5.99 17.89 8.76
C THR A 122 5.88 17.28 7.37
N ALA A 123 7.01 17.05 6.68
CA ALA A 123 7.03 16.46 5.35
C ALA A 123 6.42 15.03 5.35
N LEU A 124 6.78 14.19 6.33
CA LEU A 124 6.25 12.84 6.46
C LEU A 124 4.74 12.83 6.80
N ALA A 125 4.30 13.77 7.66
CA ALA A 125 2.88 13.93 8.00
C ALA A 125 2.05 14.35 6.79
N GLU A 126 2.54 15.29 5.96
CA GLU A 126 1.88 15.72 4.72
C GLU A 126 1.69 14.54 3.74
N LEU A 127 2.70 13.70 3.57
CA LEU A 127 2.57 12.48 2.75
C LEU A 127 1.50 11.54 3.31
N GLY A 128 1.47 11.36 4.62
CA GLY A 128 0.46 10.54 5.29
C GLY A 128 -0.97 11.10 5.06
N HIS A 129 -1.16 12.41 5.12
CA HIS A 129 -2.45 13.06 4.83
C HIS A 129 -2.86 12.90 3.36
N ARG A 130 -1.91 13.00 2.43
CA ARG A 130 -2.18 12.78 1.00
C ARG A 130 -2.67 11.36 0.73
N ILE A 131 -2.05 10.36 1.33
CA ILE A 131 -2.49 8.95 1.21
C ILE A 131 -3.92 8.79 1.72
N GLU A 132 -4.24 9.33 2.91
CA GLU A 132 -5.60 9.25 3.46
C GLU A 132 -6.63 9.95 2.57
N HIS A 133 -6.29 11.11 2.02
CA HIS A 133 -7.16 11.85 1.10
C HIS A 133 -7.46 11.00 -0.14
N THR A 134 -6.42 10.45 -0.78
CA THR A 134 -6.56 9.57 -1.95
C THR A 134 -7.45 8.36 -1.66
N LEU A 135 -7.26 7.70 -0.50
CA LEU A 135 -8.06 6.55 -0.11
C LEU A 135 -9.53 6.89 0.17
N ARG A 136 -9.84 8.13 0.59
CA ARG A 136 -11.21 8.62 0.82
C ARG A 136 -11.92 9.00 -0.48
N ASP A 137 -11.28 9.79 -1.33
CA ASP A 137 -11.87 10.29 -2.57
C ASP A 137 -12.26 9.17 -3.52
N SER A 138 -11.37 8.21 -3.67
CA SER A 138 -11.63 7.03 -4.47
C SER A 138 -12.78 6.16 -3.90
N SER A 139 -13.11 6.29 -2.61
CA SER A 139 -14.26 5.60 -1.99
C SER A 139 -15.59 6.28 -2.35
N GLN A 140 -15.58 7.60 -2.54
CA GLN A 140 -16.79 8.35 -2.92
C GLN A 140 -17.15 8.15 -4.41
N GLN A 141 -16.16 7.98 -5.28
CA GLN A 141 -16.38 7.72 -6.71
C GLN A 141 -16.92 6.31 -7.00
N ALA A 142 -16.72 5.36 -6.08
CA ALA A 142 -17.20 3.99 -6.19
C ALA A 142 -18.64 3.80 -5.68
N ALA A 143 -19.29 4.83 -5.11
CA ALA A 143 -20.69 4.77 -4.71
C ALA A 143 -21.58 4.80 -5.97
N PRO A 144 -22.46 3.80 -6.21
CA PRO A 144 -23.33 3.82 -7.38
C PRO A 144 -24.26 5.04 -7.30
N HIS A 145 -24.19 5.88 -8.34
CA HIS A 145 -25.19 6.91 -8.58
C HIS A 145 -26.53 6.21 -8.79
N ASN A 146 -27.41 6.22 -7.77
CA ASN A 146 -28.74 5.67 -7.86
C ASN A 146 -29.67 6.70 -8.56
N PRO A 147 -29.97 6.57 -9.86
CA PRO A 147 -30.94 7.44 -10.55
C PRO A 147 -32.33 6.86 -10.41
N SER A 148 -32.91 6.86 -9.21
CA SER A 148 -34.31 6.50 -9.07
C SER A 148 -35.00 7.30 -8.00
N ALA A 149 -35.39 8.52 -8.33
CA ALA A 149 -36.53 9.21 -7.73
C ALA A 149 -36.92 10.41 -8.57
N ALA A 150 -37.41 10.16 -9.81
CA ALA A 150 -38.19 11.18 -10.49
C ALA A 150 -39.08 10.51 -11.56
N GLY A 151 -40.32 10.47 -11.30
CA GLY A 151 -41.35 10.15 -12.27
C GLY A 151 -42.39 9.17 -11.70
N GLY A 152 -43.48 9.60 -11.32
CA GLY A 152 -44.30 10.70 -11.70
C GLY A 152 -45.72 10.35 -11.43
N ALA A 153 -46.39 11.20 -10.73
CA ALA A 153 -47.81 11.27 -10.77
C ALA A 153 -48.23 11.74 -12.17
N HIS A 154 -49.15 11.02 -12.79
CA HIS A 154 -50.26 11.64 -13.48
C HIS A 154 -51.21 10.58 -14.08
N LEU A 155 -52.45 10.66 -13.62
CA LEU A 155 -53.71 10.22 -14.18
C LEU A 155 -54.06 8.74 -14.13
#